data_445771b6af3078c2ff63df94f893cb6a
#
_entry.id   445771b6af3078c2ff63df94f893cb6a
#
_cell.length_a   1.000
_cell.length_b   1.000
_cell.length_c   1.000
_cell.angle_alpha   90.00
_cell.angle_beta   90.00
_cell.angle_gamma   90.00
#
_symmetry.space_group_name_H-M   'P 1'
#
loop_
_entity.id
_entity.type
_entity.pdbx_description
1 polymer ?
#
loop_
_entity_poly.entity_id
_entity_poly.type
_entity_poly.pdbx_seq_one_letter_code
_entity_poly.pdbx_strand_id
1 'polypeptide(L)'
;MNRRDILPPDASAERAVARPPGGVRPGIDVLLEDPSPIAGKRVGLVTNPSGVTSAGVPTWRALRESPDAKLVRLFGPEHGVDGGAKYMEAVSNAVHWPTGLPAVSLYGATDETLKPRRQDLAGLDALVFDIADVGARYYTFVWTMMLAMEACAEAGVRLVVCDRPNPIGGAVEGAPQEKAFLSFVGMHPVPVRHGMTAGEMARLLAAEKKLDVDLVVSPVAGWAREMDFARTGLPWVSPSPNIPTPRTALVYPGMCLLEGTNLSEARGTTRPFEMFGAPWLPAAAFADALNALELPGITFVPVHFRPMFDKHSWETCGGALMHITDPAKFRSFETGMRIVETARRLDPNQFVWRTEPYEFDRRPAIDLLTGSPRFRGILDAGGDLGAEIARHDAGAEAFLPRRAPHLLYPDRKPAAVAFVGGHDSGKTTLVVGLVPWLKARGLKVGTVKHTSKDFEDDVPGKDSHRHAASGASVSAFVTPERTTARRFGPEAELEELLEREFSDCDLVLVEGFKALPLPKIEVTRERASRPRIEGVLARVSDRPAEDDLPTHAFGDVHEIVETVLRLAGLDRTSL
;
A
#
# COMPACT_ATOMS: atom_id res chain seq x y z
N MET A 1 34.90 -19.01 -27.37
CA MET A 1 34.03 -17.85 -27.37
C MET A 1 34.14 -17.23 -25.98
N ASN A 2 34.77 -16.08 -25.86
CA ASN A 2 35.01 -15.44 -24.58
C ASN A 2 33.71 -14.78 -24.08
N ARG A 3 33.32 -15.04 -22.82
CA ARG A 3 32.10 -14.52 -22.20
C ARG A 3 32.00 -12.98 -22.09
N ARG A 4 32.99 -12.23 -22.57
CA ARG A 4 33.00 -10.74 -22.62
C ARG A 4 32.24 -10.16 -23.82
N ASP A 5 31.83 -10.98 -24.79
CA ASP A 5 31.24 -10.49 -26.05
C ASP A 5 29.69 -10.49 -26.06
N ILE A 6 29.05 -10.75 -24.92
CA ILE A 6 27.57 -10.86 -24.83
C ILE A 6 26.93 -9.61 -24.19
N LEU A 7 27.72 -8.68 -23.68
CA LEU A 7 27.15 -7.42 -23.16
C LEU A 7 27.27 -6.34 -24.23
N PRO A 8 26.18 -5.63 -24.56
CA PRO A 8 26.27 -4.49 -25.46
C PRO A 8 27.18 -3.41 -24.86
N PRO A 9 27.96 -2.69 -25.68
CA PRO A 9 28.83 -1.63 -25.21
C PRO A 9 28.00 -0.51 -24.61
N ASP A 10 28.34 -0.13 -23.39
CA ASP A 10 28.03 1.13 -22.72
C ASP A 10 26.58 1.67 -22.84
N ALA A 11 25.68 1.10 -22.03
CA ALA A 11 24.31 1.64 -21.86
C ALA A 11 24.27 2.83 -20.86
N SER A 12 25.35 3.61 -20.75
CA SER A 12 25.41 4.81 -19.89
C SER A 12 24.61 6.02 -20.42
N ALA A 13 23.86 5.85 -21.51
CA ALA A 13 23.04 6.91 -22.13
C ALA A 13 21.58 6.50 -22.35
N GLU A 14 21.07 5.42 -21.73
CA GLU A 14 19.65 5.11 -21.82
C GLU A 14 18.85 5.99 -20.86
N ARG A 15 18.14 6.91 -21.50
CA ARG A 15 17.07 7.78 -21.04
C ARG A 15 16.43 7.32 -19.73
N ALA A 16 16.63 8.13 -18.68
CA ALA A 16 15.71 8.12 -17.55
C ALA A 16 14.28 8.19 -18.13
N VAL A 17 13.49 7.15 -17.91
CA VAL A 17 12.06 7.17 -18.22
C VAL A 17 11.50 8.37 -17.46
N ALA A 18 11.01 9.38 -18.18
CA ALA A 18 10.47 10.57 -17.56
C ALA A 18 9.33 10.15 -16.62
N ARG A 19 9.49 10.44 -15.33
CA ARG A 19 8.46 10.20 -14.31
C ARG A 19 7.20 10.97 -14.70
N PRO A 20 6.00 10.37 -14.56
CA PRO A 20 4.79 11.17 -14.62
C PRO A 20 4.85 12.21 -13.48
N PRO A 21 4.63 13.50 -13.74
CA PRO A 21 4.61 14.52 -12.71
C PRO A 21 3.54 14.19 -11.66
N GLY A 22 3.91 14.08 -10.38
CA GLY A 22 2.99 13.85 -9.26
C GLY A 22 2.66 12.37 -8.96
N GLY A 23 3.40 11.39 -9.50
CA GLY A 23 3.22 9.96 -9.20
C GLY A 23 3.71 9.57 -7.79
N VAL A 24 3.16 8.46 -7.26
CA VAL A 24 3.63 7.87 -6.00
C VAL A 24 5.10 7.45 -6.11
N ARG A 25 5.90 7.74 -5.08
CA ARG A 25 7.31 7.37 -5.01
C ARG A 25 7.55 6.44 -3.83
N PRO A 26 8.07 5.22 -4.04
CA PRO A 26 8.41 4.30 -2.96
C PRO A 26 9.56 4.85 -2.11
N GLY A 27 9.69 4.36 -0.89
CA GLY A 27 10.71 4.82 0.06
C GLY A 27 12.14 4.75 -0.47
N ILE A 28 12.45 3.84 -1.40
CA ILE A 28 13.79 3.83 -2.01
C ILE A 28 14.08 5.10 -2.83
N ASP A 29 13.09 5.64 -3.54
CA ASP A 29 13.28 6.89 -4.28
C ASP A 29 13.55 8.05 -3.32
N VAL A 30 12.81 8.09 -2.21
CA VAL A 30 12.99 9.11 -1.16
C VAL A 30 14.35 8.98 -0.49
N LEU A 31 14.80 7.74 -0.20
CA LEU A 31 16.13 7.48 0.37
C LEU A 31 17.28 7.90 -0.57
N LEU A 32 17.08 7.76 -1.89
CA LEU A 32 18.08 8.18 -2.88
C LEU A 32 18.11 9.71 -3.06
N GLU A 33 17.03 10.41 -2.77
CA GLU A 33 16.96 11.88 -2.78
C GLU A 33 17.56 12.48 -1.48
N ASP A 34 17.31 11.84 -0.33
CA ASP A 34 17.95 12.16 0.95
C ASP A 34 18.67 10.93 1.51
N PRO A 35 19.92 10.71 1.10
CA PRO A 35 20.71 9.55 1.53
C PRO A 35 21.26 9.66 2.95
N SER A 36 20.93 10.71 3.72
CA SER A 36 21.46 10.95 5.07
C SER A 36 21.41 9.73 6.00
N PRO A 37 20.41 8.83 5.95
CA PRO A 37 20.38 7.64 6.77
C PRO A 37 21.50 6.63 6.48
N ILE A 38 22.02 6.63 5.23
CA ILE A 38 23.02 5.66 4.72
C ILE A 38 24.30 6.31 4.21
N ALA A 39 24.41 7.64 4.26
CA ALA A 39 25.56 8.37 3.70
C ALA A 39 26.88 7.95 4.35
N GLY A 40 27.86 7.57 3.50
CA GLY A 40 29.20 7.09 3.90
C GLY A 40 29.21 5.70 4.54
N LYS A 41 28.09 4.99 4.60
CA LYS A 41 27.92 3.72 5.33
C LYS A 41 28.17 2.49 4.46
N ARG A 42 28.58 1.42 5.12
CA ARG A 42 28.62 0.05 4.57
C ARG A 42 27.22 -0.55 4.76
N VAL A 43 26.53 -0.78 3.65
CA VAL A 43 25.11 -1.15 3.65
C VAL A 43 24.93 -2.61 3.27
N GLY A 44 24.10 -3.33 4.04
CA GLY A 44 23.44 -4.57 3.63
C GLY A 44 22.06 -4.25 3.06
N LEU A 45 21.55 -5.08 2.16
CA LEU A 45 20.21 -4.90 1.58
C LEU A 45 19.43 -6.21 1.67
N VAL A 46 18.29 -6.18 2.37
CA VAL A 46 17.26 -7.24 2.32
C VAL A 46 16.32 -6.90 1.17
N THR A 47 16.28 -7.75 0.15
CA THR A 47 15.50 -7.47 -1.07
C THR A 47 15.15 -8.74 -1.84
N ASN A 48 14.21 -8.58 -2.76
CA ASN A 48 13.83 -9.54 -3.78
C ASN A 48 13.48 -8.77 -5.08
N PRO A 49 12.96 -9.41 -6.15
CA PRO A 49 12.65 -8.70 -7.40
C PRO A 49 11.68 -7.52 -7.28
N SER A 50 10.85 -7.47 -6.25
CA SER A 50 9.90 -6.36 -6.02
C SER A 50 10.57 -5.10 -5.48
N GLY A 51 11.82 -5.19 -4.99
CA GLY A 51 12.64 -4.06 -4.58
C GLY A 51 13.11 -3.25 -5.79
N VAL A 52 12.28 -2.30 -6.25
CA VAL A 52 12.56 -1.44 -7.40
C VAL A 52 12.19 0.01 -7.12
N THR A 53 12.87 0.94 -7.78
CA THR A 53 12.49 2.36 -7.82
C THR A 53 11.19 2.57 -8.59
N SER A 54 10.60 3.77 -8.54
CA SER A 54 9.44 4.12 -9.38
C SER A 54 9.71 3.98 -10.90
N ALA A 55 10.98 4.06 -11.31
CA ALA A 55 11.42 3.84 -12.68
C ALA A 55 11.68 2.37 -13.04
N GLY A 56 11.42 1.43 -12.10
CA GLY A 56 11.66 -0.01 -12.32
C GLY A 56 13.13 -0.43 -12.20
N VAL A 57 14.01 0.41 -11.68
CA VAL A 57 15.42 0.05 -11.44
C VAL A 57 15.51 -0.78 -10.16
N PRO A 58 16.13 -1.98 -10.19
CA PRO A 58 16.33 -2.78 -8.99
C PRO A 58 17.08 -2.02 -7.90
N THR A 59 16.60 -2.08 -6.67
CA THR A 59 17.20 -1.36 -5.52
C THR A 59 18.67 -1.68 -5.30
N TRP A 60 19.05 -2.96 -5.47
CA TRP A 60 20.47 -3.34 -5.39
C TRP A 60 21.35 -2.60 -6.42
N ARG A 61 20.80 -2.33 -7.63
CA ARG A 61 21.51 -1.58 -8.66
C ARG A 61 21.58 -0.10 -8.30
N ALA A 62 20.46 0.50 -7.90
CA ALA A 62 20.40 1.90 -7.50
C ALA A 62 21.36 2.22 -6.34
N LEU A 63 21.39 1.36 -5.30
CA LEU A 63 22.32 1.52 -4.17
C LEU A 63 23.79 1.26 -4.55
N ARG A 64 24.06 0.36 -5.51
CA ARG A 64 25.41 0.09 -5.97
C ARG A 64 25.98 1.26 -6.79
N GLU A 65 25.15 1.93 -7.55
CA GLU A 65 25.52 3.07 -8.40
C GLU A 65 25.51 4.40 -7.60
N SER A 66 24.88 4.43 -6.41
CA SER A 66 24.88 5.61 -5.54
C SER A 66 26.30 5.90 -5.01
N PRO A 67 26.77 7.15 -5.09
CA PRO A 67 28.03 7.57 -4.49
C PRO A 67 27.95 7.67 -2.95
N ASP A 68 26.74 7.72 -2.39
CA ASP A 68 26.49 8.04 -0.99
C ASP A 68 26.61 6.84 -0.05
N ALA A 69 26.49 5.60 -0.57
CA ALA A 69 26.55 4.40 0.25
C ALA A 69 27.34 3.28 -0.43
N LYS A 70 27.93 2.39 0.37
CA LYS A 70 28.63 1.22 -0.13
C LYS A 70 27.82 -0.04 0.10
N LEU A 71 27.11 -0.53 -0.90
CA LEU A 71 26.45 -1.83 -0.85
C LEU A 71 27.52 -2.95 -0.80
N VAL A 72 27.48 -3.80 0.25
CA VAL A 72 28.49 -4.82 0.49
C VAL A 72 27.93 -6.24 0.65
N ARG A 73 26.62 -6.39 0.89
CA ARG A 73 25.96 -7.69 1.10
C ARG A 73 24.50 -7.62 0.78
N LEU A 74 23.94 -8.71 0.25
CA LEU A 74 22.52 -8.89 0.03
C LEU A 74 21.96 -9.95 0.98
N PHE A 75 20.67 -9.84 1.28
CA PHE A 75 19.92 -10.80 2.06
C PHE A 75 18.63 -11.12 1.31
N GLY A 76 18.40 -12.42 1.06
CA GLY A 76 17.20 -12.91 0.35
C GLY A 76 16.17 -13.48 1.33
N PRO A 77 14.91 -13.01 1.29
CA PRO A 77 13.82 -13.64 2.05
C PRO A 77 13.41 -14.99 1.44
N GLU A 78 12.25 -15.51 1.80
CA GLU A 78 11.61 -16.60 1.06
C GLU A 78 11.62 -16.30 -0.44
N HIS A 79 11.80 -17.30 -1.27
CA HIS A 79 12.06 -17.24 -2.73
C HIS A 79 13.46 -16.71 -3.13
N GLY A 80 14.26 -16.17 -2.20
CA GLY A 80 15.62 -15.66 -2.46
C GLY A 80 15.65 -14.24 -3.07
N VAL A 81 16.86 -13.71 -3.24
CA VAL A 81 17.09 -12.37 -3.83
C VAL A 81 16.56 -12.28 -5.26
N ASP A 82 16.66 -13.37 -6.03
CA ASP A 82 16.24 -13.43 -7.44
C ASP A 82 14.78 -13.91 -7.61
N GLY A 83 14.08 -14.28 -6.52
CA GLY A 83 12.67 -14.65 -6.51
C GLY A 83 12.35 -15.97 -7.23
N GLY A 84 13.32 -16.82 -7.48
CA GLY A 84 13.16 -18.02 -8.33
C GLY A 84 12.74 -19.29 -7.59
N ALA A 85 12.92 -19.37 -6.28
CA ALA A 85 12.55 -20.56 -5.50
C ALA A 85 11.02 -20.64 -5.31
N LYS A 86 10.49 -21.87 -5.24
CA LYS A 86 9.08 -22.12 -4.95
C LYS A 86 8.76 -21.77 -3.49
N TYR A 87 7.47 -21.67 -3.16
CA TYR A 87 7.04 -21.52 -1.78
C TYR A 87 7.48 -22.76 -0.94
N MET A 88 7.87 -22.53 0.30
CA MET A 88 8.42 -23.53 1.21
C MET A 88 9.69 -24.25 0.69
N GLU A 89 10.34 -23.73 -0.33
CA GLU A 89 11.62 -24.24 -0.83
C GLU A 89 12.78 -23.52 -0.15
N ALA A 90 13.65 -24.28 0.54
CA ALA A 90 14.83 -23.73 1.20
C ALA A 90 15.80 -23.11 0.21
N VAL A 91 16.26 -21.90 0.50
CA VAL A 91 17.24 -21.16 -0.31
C VAL A 91 18.61 -21.20 0.37
N SER A 92 19.65 -21.47 -0.40
CA SER A 92 21.03 -21.48 0.09
C SER A 92 21.72 -20.12 -0.06
N ASN A 93 22.73 -19.86 0.76
CA ASN A 93 23.63 -18.73 0.56
C ASN A 93 24.33 -18.84 -0.81
N ALA A 94 24.51 -17.72 -1.48
CA ALA A 94 25.08 -17.65 -2.81
C ALA A 94 25.94 -16.40 -3.01
N VAL A 95 26.54 -16.26 -4.18
CA VAL A 95 27.05 -15.00 -4.70
C VAL A 95 26.05 -14.48 -5.73
N HIS A 96 25.50 -13.31 -5.50
CA HIS A 96 24.58 -12.67 -6.43
C HIS A 96 25.32 -12.30 -7.71
N TRP A 97 25.01 -13.00 -8.79
CA TRP A 97 25.76 -12.93 -10.03
C TRP A 97 25.90 -11.51 -10.61
N PRO A 98 24.82 -10.67 -10.66
CA PRO A 98 24.94 -9.32 -11.23
C PRO A 98 25.85 -8.38 -10.45
N THR A 99 25.99 -8.57 -9.13
CA THR A 99 26.78 -7.68 -8.28
C THR A 99 28.13 -8.26 -7.86
N GLY A 100 28.27 -9.58 -7.89
CA GLY A 100 29.41 -10.28 -7.29
C GLY A 100 29.45 -10.24 -5.75
N LEU A 101 28.39 -9.77 -5.10
CA LEU A 101 28.30 -9.65 -3.65
C LEU A 101 27.75 -10.93 -3.00
N PRO A 102 28.16 -11.22 -1.74
CA PRO A 102 27.53 -12.29 -0.98
C PRO A 102 26.03 -12.05 -0.83
N ALA A 103 25.23 -13.08 -1.08
CA ALA A 103 23.81 -13.14 -0.81
C ALA A 103 23.55 -14.17 0.29
N VAL A 104 23.09 -13.71 1.45
CA VAL A 104 22.73 -14.51 2.61
C VAL A 104 21.25 -14.87 2.51
N SER A 105 20.93 -16.16 2.65
CA SER A 105 19.54 -16.60 2.71
C SER A 105 18.96 -16.35 4.11
N LEU A 106 17.75 -15.79 4.14
CA LEU A 106 16.89 -15.68 5.32
C LEU A 106 15.72 -16.67 5.23
N TYR A 107 15.84 -17.74 4.44
CA TYR A 107 14.87 -18.81 4.32
C TYR A 107 15.57 -20.12 3.95
N GLY A 108 16.23 -20.74 4.93
CA GLY A 108 16.90 -22.02 4.77
C GLY A 108 16.03 -23.20 5.18
N ALA A 109 16.66 -24.33 5.51
CA ALA A 109 15.96 -25.58 5.85
C ALA A 109 15.32 -25.58 7.25
N THR A 110 15.69 -24.64 8.13
CA THR A 110 15.18 -24.57 9.52
C THR A 110 14.79 -23.13 9.86
N ASP A 111 13.93 -22.97 10.84
CA ASP A 111 13.48 -21.68 11.37
C ASP A 111 14.61 -20.82 11.94
N GLU A 112 15.69 -21.41 12.40
CA GLU A 112 16.91 -20.70 12.83
C GLU A 112 17.53 -19.84 11.73
N THR A 113 17.27 -20.17 10.47
CA THR A 113 17.79 -19.45 9.30
C THR A 113 16.99 -18.21 8.93
N LEU A 114 15.79 -18.02 9.51
CA LEU A 114 14.91 -16.90 9.22
C LEU A 114 15.44 -15.56 9.74
N LYS A 115 16.30 -15.59 10.77
CA LYS A 115 16.90 -14.40 11.37
C LYS A 115 18.35 -14.23 10.90
N PRO A 116 18.78 -13.03 10.46
CA PRO A 116 20.19 -12.77 10.20
C PRO A 116 21.05 -13.06 11.44
N ARG A 117 22.11 -13.82 11.30
CA ARG A 117 23.05 -14.08 12.38
C ARG A 117 23.96 -12.87 12.59
N ARG A 118 24.49 -12.69 13.79
CA ARG A 118 25.40 -11.58 14.12
C ARG A 118 26.61 -11.50 13.15
N GLN A 119 27.15 -12.65 12.72
CA GLN A 119 28.23 -12.69 11.74
C GLN A 119 27.82 -12.19 10.35
N ASP A 120 26.54 -12.35 9.98
CA ASP A 120 26.00 -11.89 8.70
C ASP A 120 25.83 -10.37 8.68
N LEU A 121 25.71 -9.74 9.86
CA LEU A 121 25.65 -8.28 10.02
C LEU A 121 27.02 -7.66 10.30
N ALA A 122 28.04 -8.47 10.53
CA ALA A 122 29.38 -7.97 10.86
C ALA A 122 29.94 -7.06 9.76
N GLY A 123 30.41 -5.87 10.16
CA GLY A 123 30.96 -4.86 9.27
C GLY A 123 29.92 -4.07 8.46
N LEU A 124 28.65 -4.19 8.78
CA LEU A 124 27.59 -3.29 8.29
C LEU A 124 27.39 -2.13 9.28
N ASP A 125 27.20 -0.93 8.75
CA ASP A 125 26.77 0.24 9.50
C ASP A 125 25.24 0.41 9.45
N ALA A 126 24.61 -0.07 8.35
CA ALA A 126 23.17 -0.06 8.17
C ALA A 126 22.71 -1.29 7.37
N LEU A 127 21.48 -1.73 7.65
CA LEU A 127 20.74 -2.70 6.86
C LEU A 127 19.54 -1.99 6.26
N VAL A 128 19.41 -2.00 4.94
CA VAL A 128 18.26 -1.50 4.21
C VAL A 128 17.31 -2.67 3.95
N PHE A 129 16.02 -2.47 4.21
CA PHE A 129 14.95 -3.39 3.85
C PHE A 129 14.11 -2.76 2.74
N ASP A 130 14.01 -3.42 1.59
CA ASP A 130 13.19 -2.96 0.47
C ASP A 130 12.55 -4.13 -0.28
N ILE A 131 11.35 -4.48 0.13
CA ILE A 131 10.52 -5.56 -0.42
C ILE A 131 9.07 -5.11 -0.39
N ALA A 132 8.30 -5.38 -1.47
CA ALA A 132 6.87 -5.15 -1.48
C ALA A 132 6.14 -6.22 -0.65
N ASP A 133 5.32 -5.77 0.30
CA ASP A 133 4.36 -6.60 1.03
C ASP A 133 3.01 -6.65 0.28
N VAL A 134 2.13 -7.57 0.67
CA VAL A 134 0.78 -7.69 0.10
C VAL A 134 -0.34 -7.38 1.11
N GLY A 135 -0.01 -6.91 2.31
CA GLY A 135 -0.97 -6.49 3.33
C GLY A 135 -1.67 -7.62 4.08
N ALA A 136 -1.17 -8.86 3.96
CA ALA A 136 -1.72 -10.03 4.60
C ALA A 136 -0.76 -10.61 5.64
N ARG A 137 -1.26 -10.91 6.85
CA ARG A 137 -0.48 -11.42 7.99
C ARG A 137 0.42 -12.61 7.66
N TYR A 138 -0.06 -13.53 6.88
CA TYR A 138 0.71 -14.74 6.56
C TYR A 138 1.69 -14.57 5.40
N TYR A 139 1.77 -13.37 4.83
CA TYR A 139 2.81 -13.05 3.86
C TYR A 139 4.11 -12.74 4.60
N THR A 140 5.12 -13.60 4.45
CA THR A 140 6.24 -13.75 5.39
C THR A 140 7.22 -12.59 5.43
N PHE A 141 7.16 -11.66 4.49
CA PHE A 141 8.18 -10.59 4.36
C PHE A 141 8.17 -9.58 5.51
N VAL A 142 7.01 -9.25 6.08
CA VAL A 142 6.97 -8.40 7.29
C VAL A 142 7.59 -9.10 8.49
N TRP A 143 7.55 -10.44 8.54
CA TRP A 143 8.20 -11.20 9.59
C TRP A 143 9.71 -11.33 9.37
N THR A 144 10.15 -11.48 8.11
CA THR A 144 11.58 -11.35 7.75
C THR A 144 12.12 -9.98 8.16
N MET A 145 11.35 -8.89 7.93
CA MET A 145 11.71 -7.54 8.40
C MET A 145 11.81 -7.48 9.93
N MET A 146 10.84 -8.05 10.65
CA MET A 146 10.85 -8.07 12.12
C MET A 146 12.09 -8.79 12.66
N LEU A 147 12.41 -9.96 12.12
CA LEU A 147 13.60 -10.73 12.51
C LEU A 147 14.90 -10.00 12.18
N ALA A 148 14.95 -9.32 11.02
CA ALA A 148 16.07 -8.46 10.65
C ALA A 148 16.20 -7.27 11.63
N MET A 149 15.08 -6.68 12.07
CA MET A 149 15.05 -5.60 13.04
C MET A 149 15.58 -6.05 14.41
N GLU A 150 15.18 -7.24 14.89
CA GLU A 150 15.72 -7.83 16.12
C GLU A 150 17.24 -8.08 16.02
N ALA A 151 17.69 -8.63 14.89
CA ALA A 151 19.11 -8.86 14.66
C ALA A 151 19.91 -7.54 14.62
N CYS A 152 19.34 -6.50 14.02
CA CYS A 152 19.94 -5.15 14.00
C CYS A 152 20.04 -4.56 15.41
N ALA A 153 19.01 -4.67 16.23
CA ALA A 153 19.03 -4.25 17.64
C ALA A 153 20.15 -4.94 18.42
N GLU A 154 20.29 -6.28 18.28
CA GLU A 154 21.32 -7.07 18.95
C GLU A 154 22.75 -6.75 18.46
N ALA A 155 22.91 -6.33 17.20
CA ALA A 155 24.19 -6.04 16.58
C ALA A 155 24.61 -4.56 16.66
N GLY A 156 23.70 -3.65 17.04
CA GLY A 156 23.92 -2.21 17.01
C GLY A 156 24.01 -1.66 15.58
N VAL A 157 23.30 -2.28 14.62
CA VAL A 157 23.24 -1.88 13.22
C VAL A 157 21.94 -1.11 12.98
N ARG A 158 22.00 0.04 12.28
CA ARG A 158 20.81 0.78 11.87
C ARG A 158 19.95 -0.04 10.91
N LEU A 159 18.63 -0.05 11.11
CA LEU A 159 17.69 -0.56 10.12
C LEU A 159 17.00 0.60 9.38
N VAL A 160 17.08 0.61 8.06
CA VAL A 160 16.37 1.55 7.19
C VAL A 160 15.32 0.78 6.40
N VAL A 161 14.04 1.05 6.64
CA VAL A 161 12.93 0.46 5.89
C VAL A 161 12.51 1.41 4.79
N CYS A 162 12.77 1.03 3.53
CA CYS A 162 12.22 1.72 2.35
C CYS A 162 10.76 1.29 2.21
N ASP A 163 9.84 2.14 2.65
CA ASP A 163 8.44 1.79 2.69
C ASP A 163 7.80 1.76 1.30
N ARG A 164 6.73 0.98 1.17
CA ARG A 164 6.01 0.75 -0.08
C ARG A 164 4.51 0.81 0.14
N PRO A 165 3.71 1.23 -0.86
CA PRO A 165 2.25 1.15 -0.79
C PRO A 165 1.78 -0.24 -0.37
N ASN A 166 0.81 -0.30 0.53
CA ASN A 166 0.05 -1.53 0.72
C ASN A 166 -0.89 -1.70 -0.48
N PRO A 167 -0.72 -2.75 -1.32
CA PRO A 167 -1.46 -2.86 -2.59
C PRO A 167 -2.96 -3.13 -2.41
N ILE A 168 -3.38 -3.55 -1.22
CA ILE A 168 -4.77 -3.82 -0.88
C ILE A 168 -5.37 -2.75 0.05
N GLY A 169 -4.65 -1.63 0.23
CA GLY A 169 -5.14 -0.47 0.98
C GLY A 169 -5.22 -0.65 2.49
N GLY A 170 -6.03 0.18 3.14
CA GLY A 170 -6.09 0.33 4.60
C GLY A 170 -7.16 -0.46 5.32
N ALA A 171 -7.99 -1.23 4.63
CA ALA A 171 -9.01 -2.03 5.27
C ALA A 171 -8.41 -3.10 6.19
N VAL A 172 -9.08 -3.36 7.31
CA VAL A 172 -8.66 -4.35 8.30
C VAL A 172 -9.70 -5.47 8.33
N GLU A 173 -9.23 -6.72 8.21
CA GLU A 173 -10.10 -7.90 8.24
C GLU A 173 -9.45 -9.02 9.08
N GLY A 174 -10.30 -9.79 9.75
CA GLY A 174 -9.87 -10.91 10.60
C GLY A 174 -9.33 -10.46 11.95
N ALA A 175 -9.54 -11.26 12.98
CA ALA A 175 -8.99 -10.99 14.30
C ALA A 175 -7.48 -11.24 14.37
N PRO A 176 -6.75 -10.55 15.24
CA PRO A 176 -5.42 -10.98 15.64
C PRO A 176 -5.43 -12.43 16.13
N GLN A 177 -4.39 -13.18 15.81
CA GLN A 177 -4.26 -14.57 16.25
C GLN A 177 -4.05 -14.69 17.76
N GLU A 178 -4.47 -15.80 18.32
CA GLU A 178 -4.17 -16.16 19.70
C GLU A 178 -2.67 -16.44 19.86
N LYS A 179 -2.08 -16.08 21.01
CA LYS A 179 -0.63 -16.23 21.25
C LYS A 179 -0.12 -17.66 21.05
N ALA A 180 -0.98 -18.67 21.31
CA ALA A 180 -0.65 -20.08 21.10
C ALA A 180 -0.51 -20.46 19.62
N PHE A 181 -0.95 -19.61 18.70
CA PHE A 181 -0.91 -19.84 17.25
C PHE A 181 0.07 -18.92 16.50
N LEU A 182 0.94 -18.23 17.24
CA LEU A 182 2.06 -17.51 16.63
C LEU A 182 3.00 -18.50 15.94
N SER A 183 3.39 -18.17 14.70
CA SER A 183 4.24 -18.99 13.83
C SER A 183 4.88 -18.08 12.76
N PHE A 184 5.66 -18.61 11.84
CA PHE A 184 6.25 -17.80 10.77
C PHE A 184 5.20 -17.15 9.85
N VAL A 185 3.97 -17.64 9.79
CA VAL A 185 2.84 -17.00 9.10
C VAL A 185 2.05 -16.03 9.99
N GLY A 186 2.68 -15.55 11.04
CA GLY A 186 2.09 -14.59 12.00
C GLY A 186 2.86 -14.59 13.30
N MET A 187 4.01 -13.88 13.35
CA MET A 187 4.89 -13.88 14.52
C MET A 187 4.47 -12.88 15.61
N HIS A 188 3.48 -12.04 15.31
CA HIS A 188 2.92 -11.07 16.26
C HIS A 188 1.40 -10.97 16.09
N PRO A 189 0.61 -10.77 17.17
CA PRO A 189 -0.84 -10.70 17.08
C PRO A 189 -1.32 -9.50 16.26
N VAL A 190 -1.60 -9.70 14.99
CA VAL A 190 -2.18 -8.69 14.08
C VAL A 190 -3.32 -9.32 13.25
N PRO A 191 -4.26 -8.52 12.74
CA PRO A 191 -5.32 -9.00 11.86
C PRO A 191 -4.79 -9.69 10.60
N VAL A 192 -5.62 -10.49 9.97
CA VAL A 192 -5.29 -11.16 8.70
C VAL A 192 -4.96 -10.14 7.61
N ARG A 193 -5.83 -9.17 7.41
CA ARG A 193 -5.56 -7.99 6.60
C ARG A 193 -5.32 -6.84 7.57
N HIS A 194 -4.07 -6.39 7.71
CA HIS A 194 -3.69 -5.45 8.77
C HIS A 194 -3.85 -3.98 8.37
N GLY A 195 -3.99 -3.67 7.08
CA GLY A 195 -4.19 -2.33 6.58
C GLY A 195 -3.04 -1.36 6.89
N MET A 196 -1.83 -1.86 6.99
CA MET A 196 -0.59 -1.09 7.27
C MET A 196 0.44 -1.36 6.18
N THR A 197 1.36 -0.42 5.97
CA THR A 197 2.56 -0.64 5.16
C THR A 197 3.65 -1.37 5.95
N ALA A 198 4.72 -1.82 5.28
CA ALA A 198 5.85 -2.44 5.95
C ALA A 198 6.54 -1.48 6.94
N GLY A 199 6.69 -0.20 6.57
CA GLY A 199 7.26 0.83 7.46
C GLY A 199 6.40 1.10 8.69
N GLU A 200 5.08 1.15 8.54
CA GLU A 200 4.14 1.28 9.65
C GLU A 200 4.17 0.05 10.56
N MET A 201 4.22 -1.16 9.96
CA MET A 201 4.37 -2.40 10.69
C MET A 201 5.69 -2.45 11.47
N ALA A 202 6.80 -1.97 10.90
CA ALA A 202 8.08 -1.86 11.60
C ALA A 202 7.96 -0.97 12.86
N ARG A 203 7.29 0.17 12.76
CA ARG A 203 7.05 1.07 13.92
C ARG A 203 6.21 0.40 15.00
N LEU A 204 5.12 -0.27 14.62
CA LEU A 204 4.26 -1.00 15.55
C LEU A 204 5.05 -2.10 16.26
N LEU A 205 5.76 -2.93 15.51
CA LEU A 205 6.54 -4.04 16.06
C LEU A 205 7.68 -3.58 16.97
N ALA A 206 8.41 -2.52 16.58
CA ALA A 206 9.45 -1.94 17.42
C ALA A 206 8.90 -1.46 18.78
N ALA A 207 7.77 -0.75 18.75
CA ALA A 207 7.13 -0.23 19.95
C ALA A 207 6.57 -1.35 20.85
N GLU A 208 5.79 -2.28 20.31
CA GLU A 208 5.13 -3.32 21.10
C GLU A 208 6.10 -4.38 21.64
N LYS A 209 7.16 -4.70 20.87
CA LYS A 209 8.24 -5.60 21.33
C LYS A 209 9.30 -4.87 22.15
N LYS A 210 9.23 -3.54 22.25
CA LYS A 210 10.19 -2.69 22.99
C LYS A 210 11.63 -2.91 22.51
N LEU A 211 11.82 -2.96 21.19
CA LEU A 211 13.13 -3.16 20.59
C LEU A 211 13.95 -1.87 20.67
N ASP A 212 15.17 -1.97 21.19
CA ASP A 212 16.16 -0.88 21.17
C ASP A 212 16.92 -0.93 19.84
N VAL A 213 16.28 -0.46 18.78
CA VAL A 213 16.78 -0.46 17.41
C VAL A 213 16.82 0.96 16.85
N ASP A 214 17.93 1.32 16.21
CA ASP A 214 18.02 2.55 15.40
C ASP A 214 17.22 2.35 14.09
N LEU A 215 15.90 2.57 14.17
CA LEU A 215 14.94 2.38 13.08
C LEU A 215 14.70 3.69 12.35
N VAL A 216 14.95 3.70 11.06
CA VAL A 216 14.56 4.77 10.14
C VAL A 216 13.57 4.22 9.11
N VAL A 217 12.43 4.87 8.94
CA VAL A 217 11.52 4.57 7.84
C VAL A 217 11.65 5.66 6.79
N SER A 218 12.09 5.29 5.59
CA SER A 218 12.03 6.16 4.42
C SER A 218 10.63 6.04 3.83
N PRO A 219 9.77 7.07 3.93
CA PRO A 219 8.35 6.95 3.65
C PRO A 219 8.05 6.89 2.14
N VAL A 220 6.86 6.38 1.82
CA VAL A 220 6.27 6.56 0.47
C VAL A 220 5.81 8.00 0.32
N ALA A 221 6.16 8.64 -0.77
CA ALA A 221 5.63 9.98 -1.07
C ALA A 221 4.42 9.91 -2.01
N GLY A 222 3.40 10.70 -1.74
CA GLY A 222 2.23 10.86 -2.59
C GLY A 222 1.23 9.71 -2.56
N TRP A 223 1.30 8.80 -1.57
CA TRP A 223 0.35 7.69 -1.40
C TRP A 223 -0.62 7.94 -0.25
N ALA A 224 -1.87 7.56 -0.43
CA ALA A 224 -2.89 7.51 0.61
C ALA A 224 -3.46 6.09 0.71
N ARG A 225 -3.95 5.74 1.88
CA ARG A 225 -4.37 4.40 2.28
C ARG A 225 -5.55 3.84 1.47
N GLU A 226 -6.44 4.71 0.97
CA GLU A 226 -7.57 4.33 0.10
C GLU A 226 -7.18 4.13 -1.37
N MET A 227 -5.94 4.49 -1.74
CA MET A 227 -5.49 4.43 -3.12
C MET A 227 -5.28 2.97 -3.54
N ASP A 228 -5.97 2.52 -4.57
CA ASP A 228 -5.67 1.24 -5.20
C ASP A 228 -4.29 1.27 -5.87
N PHE A 229 -3.69 0.09 -6.07
CA PHE A 229 -2.33 0.03 -6.61
C PHE A 229 -2.23 0.61 -8.03
N ALA A 230 -3.26 0.47 -8.86
CA ALA A 230 -3.23 1.00 -10.23
C ALA A 230 -3.11 2.53 -10.25
N ARG A 231 -3.74 3.22 -9.29
CA ARG A 231 -3.66 4.68 -9.14
C ARG A 231 -2.29 5.18 -8.70
N THR A 232 -1.44 4.32 -8.18
CA THR A 232 -0.07 4.71 -7.79
C THR A 232 0.82 5.01 -8.98
N GLY A 233 0.52 4.44 -10.15
CA GLY A 233 1.38 4.50 -11.34
C GLY A 233 2.70 3.73 -11.21
N LEU A 234 2.90 3.01 -10.11
CA LEU A 234 4.11 2.20 -9.90
C LEU A 234 4.05 0.90 -10.73
N PRO A 235 5.20 0.38 -11.20
CA PRO A 235 5.25 -0.92 -11.83
C PRO A 235 4.90 -2.01 -10.80
N TRP A 236 4.01 -2.94 -11.19
CA TRP A 236 3.84 -4.16 -10.40
C TRP A 236 4.96 -5.14 -10.74
N VAL A 237 5.81 -5.38 -9.78
CA VAL A 237 6.78 -6.49 -9.83
C VAL A 237 6.33 -7.52 -8.82
N SER A 238 6.05 -8.74 -9.29
CA SER A 238 5.55 -9.83 -8.43
C SER A 238 6.46 -10.03 -7.22
N PRO A 239 5.96 -9.82 -5.99
CA PRO A 239 6.78 -10.00 -4.79
C PRO A 239 7.09 -11.48 -4.52
N SER A 240 6.26 -12.38 -5.06
CA SER A 240 6.51 -13.83 -5.07
C SER A 240 5.94 -14.44 -6.36
N PRO A 241 6.36 -15.67 -6.75
CA PRO A 241 5.96 -16.29 -8.02
C PRO A 241 4.44 -16.41 -8.22
N ASN A 242 3.67 -16.53 -7.15
CA ASN A 242 2.23 -16.76 -7.20
C ASN A 242 1.39 -15.52 -6.89
N ILE A 243 1.99 -14.32 -6.85
CA ILE A 243 1.28 -13.04 -6.75
C ILE A 243 1.55 -12.18 -8.01
N PRO A 244 1.08 -12.62 -9.19
CA PRO A 244 1.41 -11.98 -10.46
C PRO A 244 0.76 -10.60 -10.66
N THR A 245 -0.30 -10.29 -9.94
CA THR A 245 -1.06 -9.04 -10.11
C THR A 245 -1.50 -8.43 -8.78
N PRO A 246 -1.79 -7.11 -8.73
CA PRO A 246 -2.42 -6.48 -7.56
C PRO A 246 -3.77 -7.12 -7.21
N ARG A 247 -4.51 -7.63 -8.20
CA ARG A 247 -5.77 -8.33 -7.99
C ARG A 247 -5.56 -9.64 -7.22
N THR A 248 -4.50 -10.38 -7.55
CA THR A 248 -4.12 -11.58 -6.79
C THR A 248 -3.81 -11.22 -5.33
N ALA A 249 -3.10 -10.11 -5.08
CA ALA A 249 -2.85 -9.61 -3.73
C ALA A 249 -4.16 -9.30 -2.98
N LEU A 250 -5.16 -8.72 -3.66
CA LEU A 250 -6.46 -8.38 -3.05
C LEU A 250 -7.24 -9.61 -2.57
N VAL A 251 -7.22 -10.70 -3.34
CA VAL A 251 -7.94 -11.93 -2.96
C VAL A 251 -7.13 -12.83 -2.01
N TYR A 252 -5.82 -12.65 -1.95
CA TYR A 252 -4.89 -13.50 -1.18
C TYR A 252 -5.25 -13.65 0.31
N PRO A 253 -5.69 -12.61 1.07
CA PRO A 253 -6.04 -12.77 2.48
C PRO A 253 -7.08 -13.85 2.76
N GLY A 254 -8.04 -14.05 1.87
CA GLY A 254 -9.02 -15.13 1.99
C GLY A 254 -8.55 -16.42 1.33
N MET A 255 -7.90 -16.32 0.18
CA MET A 255 -7.57 -17.48 -0.63
C MET A 255 -6.38 -18.29 -0.08
N CYS A 256 -5.53 -17.69 0.74
CA CYS A 256 -4.48 -18.40 1.46
C CYS A 256 -5.05 -19.44 2.46
N LEU A 257 -6.30 -19.29 2.92
CA LEU A 257 -6.95 -20.29 3.77
C LEU A 257 -7.03 -21.68 3.10
N LEU A 258 -7.08 -21.71 1.76
CA LEU A 258 -7.14 -22.97 1.02
C LEU A 258 -5.85 -23.78 1.17
N GLU A 259 -4.72 -23.15 1.51
CA GLU A 259 -3.49 -23.87 1.80
C GLU A 259 -3.61 -24.80 3.02
N GLY A 260 -4.57 -24.53 3.91
CA GLY A 260 -4.95 -25.39 5.02
C GLY A 260 -5.88 -26.55 4.66
N THR A 261 -6.20 -26.75 3.40
CA THR A 261 -7.16 -27.73 2.89
C THR A 261 -6.61 -28.52 1.70
N ASN A 262 -7.38 -29.48 1.20
CA ASN A 262 -7.12 -30.16 -0.07
C ASN A 262 -7.71 -29.45 -1.30
N LEU A 263 -8.27 -28.25 -1.14
CA LEU A 263 -8.66 -27.41 -2.28
C LEU A 263 -7.41 -26.84 -2.96
N SER A 264 -7.35 -26.87 -4.28
CA SER A 264 -6.33 -26.14 -5.03
C SER A 264 -6.67 -24.67 -5.08
N GLU A 265 -5.72 -23.82 -4.71
CA GLU A 265 -5.72 -22.38 -4.92
C GLU A 265 -5.20 -22.00 -6.32
N ALA A 266 -5.23 -22.95 -7.25
CA ALA A 266 -4.82 -22.82 -8.65
C ALA A 266 -3.34 -22.40 -8.86
N ARG A 267 -2.43 -22.69 -7.91
CA ARG A 267 -0.99 -22.65 -8.18
C ARG A 267 -0.67 -23.57 -9.37
N GLY A 268 0.28 -23.20 -10.18
CA GLY A 268 0.56 -23.94 -11.42
C GLY A 268 -0.40 -23.63 -12.58
N THR A 269 -1.23 -22.58 -12.43
CA THR A 269 -2.04 -22.01 -13.52
C THR A 269 -1.62 -20.55 -13.77
N THR A 270 -2.28 -19.90 -14.74
CA THR A 270 -2.06 -18.47 -15.03
C THR A 270 -2.77 -17.52 -14.07
N ARG A 271 -3.60 -18.04 -13.13
CA ARG A 271 -4.39 -17.25 -12.16
C ARG A 271 -4.39 -17.86 -10.76
N PRO A 272 -3.20 -17.97 -10.13
CA PRO A 272 -3.12 -18.48 -8.76
C PRO A 272 -3.93 -17.59 -7.83
N PHE A 273 -4.61 -18.21 -6.87
CA PHE A 273 -5.51 -17.58 -5.89
C PHE A 273 -6.76 -16.88 -6.47
N GLU A 274 -6.80 -16.57 -7.76
CA GLU A 274 -7.99 -16.00 -8.40
C GLU A 274 -8.99 -17.07 -8.86
N MET A 275 -8.51 -18.32 -9.01
CA MET A 275 -9.32 -19.54 -9.22
C MET A 275 -9.06 -20.52 -8.09
N PHE A 276 -10.00 -21.40 -7.85
CA PHE A 276 -9.87 -22.44 -6.84
C PHE A 276 -10.84 -23.58 -7.14
N GLY A 277 -10.52 -24.76 -6.59
CA GLY A 277 -11.37 -25.93 -6.79
C GLY A 277 -10.68 -27.26 -6.46
N ALA A 278 -11.32 -28.36 -6.83
CA ALA A 278 -10.79 -29.70 -6.68
C ALA A 278 -11.38 -30.65 -7.76
N PRO A 279 -10.78 -31.83 -8.00
CA PRO A 279 -11.30 -32.78 -8.99
C PRO A 279 -12.73 -33.30 -8.68
N TRP A 280 -13.08 -33.30 -7.40
CA TRP A 280 -14.37 -33.80 -6.90
C TRP A 280 -15.46 -32.71 -6.83
N LEU A 281 -15.16 -31.43 -7.08
CA LEU A 281 -16.15 -30.36 -7.01
C LEU A 281 -16.89 -30.20 -8.35
N PRO A 282 -18.24 -30.16 -8.33
CA PRO A 282 -19.04 -29.82 -9.50
C PRO A 282 -19.03 -28.30 -9.71
N ALA A 283 -18.27 -27.79 -10.68
CA ALA A 283 -17.99 -26.37 -10.88
C ALA A 283 -19.26 -25.48 -10.88
N ALA A 284 -20.32 -25.85 -11.63
CA ALA A 284 -21.55 -25.08 -11.70
C ALA A 284 -22.25 -24.99 -10.33
N ALA A 285 -22.49 -26.14 -9.69
CA ALA A 285 -23.18 -26.19 -8.39
C ALA A 285 -22.38 -25.47 -7.30
N PHE A 286 -21.04 -25.51 -7.37
CA PHE A 286 -20.18 -24.82 -6.42
C PHE A 286 -20.26 -23.30 -6.60
N ALA A 287 -20.15 -22.79 -7.83
CA ALA A 287 -20.29 -21.37 -8.12
C ALA A 287 -21.70 -20.85 -7.79
N ASP A 288 -22.75 -21.61 -8.10
CA ASP A 288 -24.14 -21.25 -7.76
C ASP A 288 -24.34 -21.16 -6.25
N ALA A 289 -23.80 -22.13 -5.49
CA ALA A 289 -23.88 -22.13 -4.03
C ALA A 289 -23.13 -20.93 -3.40
N LEU A 290 -21.99 -20.52 -3.97
CA LEU A 290 -21.25 -19.33 -3.51
C LEU A 290 -21.98 -18.03 -3.88
N ASN A 291 -22.56 -17.94 -5.08
CA ASN A 291 -23.33 -16.76 -5.50
C ASN A 291 -24.62 -16.61 -4.67
N ALA A 292 -25.23 -17.71 -4.23
CA ALA A 292 -26.41 -17.66 -3.36
C ALA A 292 -26.12 -17.09 -1.96
N LEU A 293 -24.86 -16.91 -1.58
CA LEU A 293 -24.46 -16.24 -0.34
C LEU A 293 -24.51 -14.70 -0.45
N GLU A 294 -24.66 -14.15 -1.66
CA GLU A 294 -24.72 -12.71 -1.94
C GLU A 294 -23.57 -11.91 -1.29
N LEU A 295 -22.35 -12.46 -1.33
CA LEU A 295 -21.19 -11.83 -0.70
C LEU A 295 -20.89 -10.48 -1.37
N PRO A 296 -20.57 -9.43 -0.58
CA PRO A 296 -20.44 -8.09 -1.11
C PRO A 296 -19.22 -7.95 -2.04
N GLY A 297 -19.40 -7.28 -3.18
CA GLY A 297 -18.33 -6.90 -4.10
C GLY A 297 -17.72 -8.03 -4.91
N ILE A 298 -18.36 -9.21 -4.99
CA ILE A 298 -17.83 -10.37 -5.71
C ILE A 298 -18.95 -11.20 -6.35
N THR A 299 -18.63 -11.83 -7.48
CA THR A 299 -19.39 -12.93 -8.08
C THR A 299 -18.44 -14.07 -8.45
N PHE A 300 -18.98 -15.28 -8.55
CA PHE A 300 -18.22 -16.49 -8.85
C PHE A 300 -18.65 -17.06 -10.19
N VAL A 301 -17.68 -17.31 -11.07
CA VAL A 301 -17.91 -17.89 -12.40
C VAL A 301 -17.42 -19.34 -12.39
N PRO A 302 -18.26 -20.34 -12.76
CA PRO A 302 -17.82 -21.72 -12.80
C PRO A 302 -16.71 -21.91 -13.81
N VAL A 303 -15.64 -22.63 -13.40
CA VAL A 303 -14.49 -22.92 -14.26
C VAL A 303 -13.99 -24.34 -14.09
N HIS A 304 -13.31 -24.85 -15.12
CA HIS A 304 -12.47 -26.03 -15.00
C HIS A 304 -11.02 -25.62 -15.31
N PHE A 305 -10.08 -26.11 -14.51
CA PHE A 305 -8.67 -25.83 -14.69
C PHE A 305 -7.80 -27.03 -14.35
N ARG A 306 -6.56 -27.03 -14.77
CA ARG A 306 -5.60 -28.10 -14.51
C ARG A 306 -4.31 -27.47 -13.99
N PRO A 307 -3.97 -27.63 -12.70
CA PRO A 307 -2.69 -27.21 -12.16
C PRO A 307 -1.54 -27.98 -12.79
N MET A 308 -0.41 -27.31 -13.07
CA MET A 308 0.79 -27.97 -13.61
C MET A 308 1.73 -28.47 -12.51
N PHE A 309 1.59 -27.95 -11.28
CA PHE A 309 2.30 -28.36 -10.09
C PHE A 309 1.45 -28.09 -8.84
N ASP A 310 1.89 -28.59 -7.67
CA ASP A 310 1.22 -28.49 -6.40
C ASP A 310 -0.05 -29.38 -6.32
N LYS A 311 -1.05 -28.99 -5.55
CA LYS A 311 -2.27 -29.77 -5.30
C LYS A 311 -2.98 -30.11 -6.61
N HIS A 312 -3.36 -31.37 -6.75
CA HIS A 312 -4.05 -31.91 -7.92
C HIS A 312 -3.34 -31.65 -9.24
N SER A 313 -1.99 -31.65 -9.21
CA SER A 313 -1.19 -31.45 -10.43
C SER A 313 -1.56 -32.48 -11.50
N TRP A 314 -1.80 -31.97 -12.74
CA TRP A 314 -2.22 -32.72 -13.91
C TRP A 314 -3.64 -33.31 -13.86
N GLU A 315 -4.42 -33.04 -12.80
CA GLU A 315 -5.82 -33.40 -12.73
C GLU A 315 -6.72 -32.23 -13.14
N THR A 316 -7.88 -32.52 -13.71
CA THR A 316 -8.88 -31.49 -14.01
C THR A 316 -9.69 -31.20 -12.77
N CYS A 317 -9.58 -30.00 -12.23
CA CYS A 317 -10.37 -29.49 -11.11
C CYS A 317 -11.61 -28.77 -11.63
N GLY A 318 -12.76 -29.05 -11.03
CA GLY A 318 -13.94 -28.18 -11.10
C GLY A 318 -13.87 -27.15 -9.97
N GLY A 319 -14.31 -25.92 -10.23
CA GLY A 319 -14.22 -24.86 -9.24
C GLY A 319 -14.82 -23.56 -9.69
N ALA A 320 -14.35 -22.45 -9.11
CA ALA A 320 -14.82 -21.13 -9.46
C ALA A 320 -13.67 -20.13 -9.69
N LEU A 321 -13.92 -19.14 -10.55
CA LEU A 321 -13.12 -17.94 -10.73
C LEU A 321 -13.79 -16.79 -10.00
N MET A 322 -13.02 -16.06 -9.21
CA MET A 322 -13.45 -14.85 -8.52
C MET A 322 -13.54 -13.67 -9.48
N HIS A 323 -14.70 -13.06 -9.59
CA HIS A 323 -14.91 -11.81 -10.31
C HIS A 323 -15.24 -10.72 -9.29
N ILE A 324 -14.25 -9.88 -8.96
CA ILE A 324 -14.44 -8.75 -8.04
C ILE A 324 -15.20 -7.66 -8.80
N THR A 325 -16.40 -7.36 -8.32
CA THR A 325 -17.32 -6.36 -8.89
C THR A 325 -17.17 -4.99 -8.22
N ASP A 326 -16.78 -4.98 -6.93
CA ASP A 326 -16.56 -3.76 -6.16
C ASP A 326 -15.44 -4.01 -5.11
N PRO A 327 -14.20 -3.59 -5.39
CA PRO A 327 -13.07 -3.80 -4.48
C PRO A 327 -13.23 -3.13 -3.11
N ALA A 328 -14.00 -2.04 -3.02
CA ALA A 328 -14.22 -1.32 -1.76
C ALA A 328 -15.15 -2.07 -0.81
N LYS A 329 -16.07 -2.88 -1.35
CA LYS A 329 -16.99 -3.71 -0.56
C LYS A 329 -16.49 -5.13 -0.35
N PHE A 330 -15.51 -5.57 -1.15
CA PHE A 330 -15.02 -6.95 -1.13
C PHE A 330 -14.33 -7.28 0.19
N ARG A 331 -14.79 -8.35 0.84
CA ARG A 331 -14.29 -8.86 2.11
C ARG A 331 -13.53 -10.18 1.86
N SER A 332 -12.23 -10.06 1.61
CA SER A 332 -11.39 -11.18 1.18
C SER A 332 -11.39 -12.33 2.20
N PHE A 333 -11.17 -12.03 3.48
CA PHE A 333 -11.03 -13.07 4.52
C PHE A 333 -12.35 -13.81 4.77
N GLU A 334 -13.47 -13.07 4.90
CA GLU A 334 -14.80 -13.68 5.01
C GLU A 334 -15.11 -14.56 3.80
N THR A 335 -14.82 -14.06 2.58
CA THR A 335 -15.02 -14.82 1.34
C THR A 335 -14.25 -16.14 1.36
N GLY A 336 -13.00 -16.16 1.80
CA GLY A 336 -12.21 -17.38 1.93
C GLY A 336 -12.81 -18.38 2.92
N MET A 337 -13.28 -17.91 4.08
CA MET A 337 -13.98 -18.75 5.06
C MET A 337 -15.25 -19.38 4.46
N ARG A 338 -16.06 -18.61 3.73
CA ARG A 338 -17.29 -19.10 3.07
C ARG A 338 -17.00 -20.07 1.92
N ILE A 339 -15.90 -19.88 1.20
CA ILE A 339 -15.45 -20.84 0.17
C ILE A 339 -15.15 -22.20 0.80
N VAL A 340 -14.37 -22.23 1.89
CA VAL A 340 -14.02 -23.47 2.59
C VAL A 340 -15.26 -24.15 3.16
N GLU A 341 -16.15 -23.40 3.81
CA GLU A 341 -17.43 -23.89 4.33
C GLU A 341 -18.28 -24.53 3.22
N THR A 342 -18.44 -23.83 2.11
CA THR A 342 -19.28 -24.29 0.98
C THR A 342 -18.72 -25.54 0.33
N ALA A 343 -17.40 -25.60 0.10
CA ALA A 343 -16.76 -26.79 -0.45
C ALA A 343 -16.96 -28.01 0.45
N ARG A 344 -16.72 -27.84 1.77
CA ARG A 344 -16.93 -28.91 2.74
C ARG A 344 -18.39 -29.38 2.80
N ARG A 345 -19.35 -28.46 2.72
CA ARG A 345 -20.78 -28.77 2.74
C ARG A 345 -21.21 -29.55 1.48
N LEU A 346 -20.62 -29.26 0.33
CA LEU A 346 -20.94 -29.94 -0.93
C LEU A 346 -20.48 -31.40 -0.95
N ASP A 347 -19.28 -31.68 -0.42
CA ASP A 347 -18.81 -33.05 -0.27
C ASP A 347 -17.93 -33.22 0.98
N PRO A 348 -18.52 -33.48 2.13
CA PRO A 348 -17.80 -33.64 3.40
C PRO A 348 -16.89 -34.88 3.44
N ASN A 349 -17.10 -35.86 2.55
CA ASN A 349 -16.30 -37.07 2.49
C ASN A 349 -15.01 -36.89 1.68
N GLN A 350 -15.00 -35.98 0.72
CA GLN A 350 -13.85 -35.67 -0.12
C GLN A 350 -13.03 -34.51 0.43
N PHE A 351 -13.66 -33.61 1.20
CA PHE A 351 -12.97 -32.51 1.81
C PHE A 351 -12.05 -32.95 2.94
N VAL A 352 -10.79 -32.55 2.91
CA VAL A 352 -9.77 -32.91 3.90
C VAL A 352 -8.98 -31.66 4.34
N TRP A 353 -8.74 -31.51 5.65
CA TRP A 353 -7.79 -30.58 6.19
C TRP A 353 -6.36 -31.01 5.88
N ARG A 354 -5.48 -30.06 5.58
CA ARG A 354 -4.05 -30.33 5.45
C ARG A 354 -3.46 -30.78 6.78
N THR A 355 -2.73 -31.88 6.76
CA THR A 355 -2.07 -32.50 7.92
C THR A 355 -0.54 -32.40 7.85
N GLU A 356 0.02 -32.12 6.68
CA GLU A 356 1.45 -31.94 6.50
C GLU A 356 1.95 -30.69 7.20
N PRO A 357 3.22 -30.66 7.65
CA PRO A 357 3.82 -29.46 8.23
C PRO A 357 3.67 -28.24 7.32
N TYR A 358 3.48 -27.07 7.93
CA TYR A 358 3.28 -25.82 7.22
C TYR A 358 4.18 -24.73 7.82
N GLU A 359 5.06 -24.12 7.00
CA GLU A 359 5.96 -23.03 7.38
C GLU A 359 6.69 -23.29 8.72
N PHE A 360 7.44 -24.39 8.78
CA PHE A 360 8.20 -24.85 9.96
C PHE A 360 7.34 -25.28 11.17
N ASP A 361 6.01 -25.39 11.01
CA ASP A 361 5.08 -25.74 12.09
C ASP A 361 4.33 -27.04 11.81
N ARG A 362 3.97 -27.79 12.86
CA ARG A 362 3.25 -29.07 12.77
C ARG A 362 1.79 -28.95 13.18
N ARG A 363 1.37 -27.80 13.69
CA ARG A 363 -0.04 -27.55 13.99
C ARG A 363 -0.84 -27.49 12.67
N PRO A 364 -2.17 -27.77 12.69
CA PRO A 364 -2.98 -27.66 11.48
C PRO A 364 -2.81 -26.28 10.81
N ALA A 365 -2.47 -26.29 9.53
CA ALA A 365 -2.22 -25.06 8.78
C ALA A 365 -3.39 -24.08 8.86
N ILE A 366 -4.62 -24.58 8.78
CA ILE A 366 -5.82 -23.75 8.88
C ILE A 366 -5.94 -23.03 10.23
N ASP A 367 -5.50 -23.66 11.34
CA ASP A 367 -5.53 -23.06 12.68
C ASP A 367 -4.49 -21.92 12.78
N LEU A 368 -3.32 -22.08 12.13
CA LEU A 368 -2.30 -21.03 12.03
C LEU A 368 -2.80 -19.85 11.19
N LEU A 369 -3.43 -20.15 10.06
CA LEU A 369 -3.95 -19.14 9.12
C LEU A 369 -5.13 -18.36 9.71
N THR A 370 -6.08 -19.02 10.37
CA THR A 370 -7.20 -18.33 11.04
C THR A 370 -6.83 -17.75 12.41
N GLY A 371 -5.68 -18.19 12.97
CA GLY A 371 -5.15 -17.72 14.25
C GLY A 371 -5.75 -18.38 15.47
N SER A 372 -6.56 -19.43 15.31
CA SER A 372 -7.15 -20.23 16.38
C SER A 372 -7.76 -21.52 15.80
N PRO A 373 -8.08 -22.55 16.64
CA PRO A 373 -8.71 -23.78 16.18
C PRO A 373 -10.24 -23.64 15.97
N ARG A 374 -10.82 -22.46 16.23
CA ARG A 374 -12.27 -22.21 16.24
C ARG A 374 -12.91 -22.48 14.89
N PHE A 375 -12.37 -21.87 13.83
CA PHE A 375 -12.90 -22.03 12.47
C PHE A 375 -13.01 -23.50 12.07
N ARG A 376 -11.92 -24.26 12.22
CA ARG A 376 -11.91 -25.70 11.94
C ARG A 376 -12.89 -26.44 12.84
N GLY A 377 -12.89 -26.19 14.15
CA GLY A 377 -13.77 -26.86 15.10
C GLY A 377 -15.27 -26.63 14.83
N ILE A 378 -15.65 -25.40 14.42
CA ILE A 378 -17.02 -25.08 14.02
C ILE A 378 -17.42 -25.90 12.79
N LEU A 379 -16.60 -25.92 11.76
CA LEU A 379 -16.89 -26.68 10.54
C LEU A 379 -16.90 -28.20 10.79
N ASP A 380 -16.01 -28.70 11.63
CA ASP A 380 -15.99 -30.14 12.00
C ASP A 380 -17.24 -30.57 12.76
N ALA A 381 -17.82 -29.66 13.54
CA ALA A 381 -19.09 -29.87 14.24
C ALA A 381 -20.33 -29.60 13.37
N GLY A 382 -20.18 -29.18 12.13
CA GLY A 382 -21.30 -28.77 11.25
C GLY A 382 -22.02 -27.51 11.70
N GLY A 383 -21.32 -26.62 12.43
CA GLY A 383 -21.85 -25.38 12.96
C GLY A 383 -21.87 -24.25 11.93
N ASP A 384 -22.51 -23.14 12.31
CA ASP A 384 -22.59 -21.90 11.51
C ASP A 384 -21.43 -20.95 11.81
N LEU A 385 -20.93 -20.28 10.77
CA LEU A 385 -19.80 -19.33 10.86
C LEU A 385 -20.20 -17.91 11.31
N GLY A 386 -21.48 -17.58 11.44
CA GLY A 386 -21.92 -16.20 11.70
C GLY A 386 -21.26 -15.58 12.94
N ALA A 387 -21.27 -16.32 14.06
CA ALA A 387 -20.62 -15.85 15.29
C ALA A 387 -19.09 -15.74 15.17
N GLU A 388 -18.45 -16.62 14.42
CA GLU A 388 -17.01 -16.57 14.19
C GLU A 388 -16.62 -15.40 13.28
N ILE A 389 -17.39 -15.12 12.24
CA ILE A 389 -17.22 -13.92 11.38
C ILE A 389 -17.37 -12.66 12.23
N ALA A 390 -18.43 -12.56 13.04
CA ALA A 390 -18.62 -11.41 13.93
C ALA A 390 -17.46 -11.22 14.93
N ARG A 391 -16.87 -12.32 15.44
CA ARG A 391 -15.67 -12.25 16.29
C ARG A 391 -14.46 -11.70 15.52
N HIS A 392 -14.30 -12.10 14.27
CA HIS A 392 -13.22 -11.57 13.42
C HIS A 392 -13.40 -10.09 13.14
N ASP A 393 -14.64 -9.62 12.93
CA ASP A 393 -14.96 -8.20 12.72
C ASP A 393 -14.64 -7.38 13.98
N ALA A 394 -15.11 -7.82 15.14
CA ALA A 394 -14.81 -7.17 16.41
C ALA A 394 -13.30 -7.13 16.71
N GLY A 395 -12.57 -8.17 16.34
CA GLY A 395 -11.12 -8.22 16.48
C GLY A 395 -10.39 -7.24 15.53
N ALA A 396 -10.91 -7.08 14.33
CA ALA A 396 -10.40 -6.09 13.36
C ALA A 396 -10.64 -4.65 13.86
N GLU A 397 -11.83 -4.36 14.37
CA GLU A 397 -12.16 -3.05 14.94
C GLU A 397 -11.29 -2.73 16.17
N ALA A 398 -11.07 -3.70 17.05
CA ALA A 398 -10.21 -3.54 18.23
C ALA A 398 -8.74 -3.25 17.89
N PHE A 399 -8.29 -3.58 16.68
CA PHE A 399 -6.94 -3.29 16.21
C PHE A 399 -6.77 -1.84 15.73
N LEU A 400 -7.81 -1.17 15.27
CA LEU A 400 -7.74 0.19 14.71
C LEU A 400 -7.07 1.19 15.68
N PRO A 401 -7.50 1.33 16.95
CA PRO A 401 -6.83 2.23 17.88
C PRO A 401 -5.39 1.81 18.23
N ARG A 402 -5.07 0.51 18.11
CA ARG A 402 -3.74 -0.03 18.36
C ARG A 402 -2.75 0.34 17.26
N ARG A 403 -3.18 0.31 15.98
CA ARG A 403 -2.33 0.69 14.84
C ARG A 403 -2.17 2.22 14.69
N ALA A 404 -3.18 3.00 15.11
CA ALA A 404 -3.27 4.43 14.83
C ALA A 404 -2.00 5.24 15.18
N PRO A 405 -1.29 5.05 16.33
CA PRO A 405 -0.06 5.79 16.64
C PRO A 405 1.12 5.49 15.71
N HIS A 406 1.04 4.43 14.92
CA HIS A 406 2.12 3.94 14.08
C HIS A 406 1.93 4.27 12.60
N LEU A 407 0.75 4.80 12.24
CA LEU A 407 0.44 5.17 10.87
C LEU A 407 1.29 6.37 10.41
N LEU A 408 1.71 6.33 9.15
CA LEU A 408 2.52 7.35 8.48
C LEU A 408 1.73 8.10 7.40
N TYR A 409 0.69 7.46 6.88
CA TYR A 409 -0.05 7.96 5.73
C TYR A 409 -1.49 8.25 6.09
N PRO A 410 -2.13 9.25 5.46
CA PRO A 410 -3.53 9.55 5.70
C PRO A 410 -4.42 8.38 5.27
N ASP A 411 -5.53 8.22 5.94
CA ASP A 411 -6.55 7.26 5.51
C ASP A 411 -7.11 7.64 4.13
N ARG A 412 -7.14 8.95 3.87
CA ARG A 412 -7.62 9.53 2.61
C ARG A 412 -6.74 10.73 2.22
N LYS A 413 -6.32 10.81 0.94
CA LYS A 413 -5.79 12.05 0.38
C LYS A 413 -6.98 12.89 -0.08
N PRO A 414 -7.14 14.12 0.41
CA PRO A 414 -8.23 14.96 -0.04
C PRO A 414 -8.14 15.19 -1.56
N ALA A 415 -9.29 15.12 -2.24
CA ALA A 415 -9.34 15.54 -3.63
C ALA A 415 -9.02 17.04 -3.70
N ALA A 416 -8.29 17.47 -4.73
CA ALA A 416 -7.94 18.88 -4.90
C ALA A 416 -8.33 19.37 -6.30
N VAL A 417 -9.01 20.52 -6.35
CA VAL A 417 -9.37 21.21 -7.61
C VAL A 417 -8.85 22.63 -7.58
N ALA A 418 -8.07 22.99 -8.60
CA ALA A 418 -7.43 24.30 -8.68
C ALA A 418 -8.29 25.31 -9.44
N PHE A 419 -8.48 26.49 -8.85
CA PHE A 419 -9.09 27.66 -9.46
C PHE A 419 -8.00 28.61 -9.92
N VAL A 420 -7.83 28.73 -11.23
CA VAL A 420 -6.75 29.47 -11.86
C VAL A 420 -7.29 30.61 -12.72
N GLY A 421 -6.48 31.63 -12.98
CA GLY A 421 -6.91 32.79 -13.76
C GLY A 421 -6.09 34.04 -13.46
N GLY A 422 -6.40 35.15 -14.12
CA GLY A 422 -5.75 36.43 -13.93
C GLY A 422 -6.00 37.09 -12.58
N HIS A 423 -5.33 38.20 -12.31
CA HIS A 423 -5.65 39.03 -11.14
C HIS A 423 -7.08 39.58 -11.29
N ASP A 424 -7.81 39.69 -10.18
CA ASP A 424 -9.20 40.19 -10.10
C ASP A 424 -10.23 39.47 -10.98
N SER A 425 -9.94 38.22 -11.37
CA SER A 425 -10.88 37.39 -12.14
C SER A 425 -12.06 36.86 -11.33
N GLY A 426 -12.09 37.01 -10.00
CA GLY A 426 -13.18 36.58 -9.13
C GLY A 426 -12.97 35.20 -8.49
N LYS A 427 -11.78 34.60 -8.55
CA LYS A 427 -11.46 33.29 -7.96
C LYS A 427 -11.84 33.17 -6.50
N THR A 428 -11.37 34.09 -5.67
CA THR A 428 -11.65 34.07 -4.23
C THR A 428 -13.15 34.13 -3.93
N THR A 429 -13.87 35.01 -4.63
CA THR A 429 -15.34 35.13 -4.48
C THR A 429 -16.04 33.84 -4.87
N LEU A 430 -15.60 33.20 -5.96
CA LEU A 430 -16.15 31.92 -6.41
C LEU A 430 -15.87 30.82 -5.39
N VAL A 431 -14.62 30.62 -4.97
CA VAL A 431 -14.24 29.61 -3.98
C VAL A 431 -15.05 29.77 -2.69
N VAL A 432 -15.13 30.99 -2.15
CA VAL A 432 -15.93 31.28 -0.94
C VAL A 432 -17.41 30.95 -1.15
N GLY A 433 -17.97 31.23 -2.34
CA GLY A 433 -19.37 30.91 -2.68
C GLY A 433 -19.63 29.43 -2.81
N LEU A 434 -18.66 28.60 -3.23
CA LEU A 434 -18.82 27.15 -3.40
C LEU A 434 -18.79 26.37 -2.09
N VAL A 435 -18.03 26.82 -1.07
CA VAL A 435 -17.86 26.12 0.20
C VAL A 435 -19.19 25.76 0.87
N PRO A 436 -20.17 26.68 1.03
CA PRO A 436 -21.45 26.32 1.67
C PRO A 436 -22.22 25.22 0.91
N TRP A 437 -22.18 25.23 -0.41
CA TRP A 437 -22.87 24.25 -1.25
C TRP A 437 -22.25 22.86 -1.16
N LEU A 438 -20.93 22.78 -1.11
CA LEU A 438 -20.19 21.54 -0.93
C LEU A 438 -20.41 20.98 0.49
N LYS A 439 -20.40 21.85 1.51
CA LYS A 439 -20.73 21.45 2.90
C LYS A 439 -22.15 20.94 3.03
N ALA A 440 -23.11 21.53 2.34
CA ALA A 440 -24.50 21.04 2.33
C ALA A 440 -24.66 19.64 1.72
N ARG A 441 -23.66 19.16 0.95
CA ARG A 441 -23.56 17.78 0.45
C ARG A 441 -22.83 16.83 1.42
N GLY A 442 -22.52 17.28 2.62
CA GLY A 442 -21.87 16.48 3.67
C GLY A 442 -20.34 16.44 3.58
N LEU A 443 -19.72 17.20 2.66
CA LEU A 443 -18.27 17.19 2.49
C LEU A 443 -17.57 18.08 3.51
N LYS A 444 -16.42 17.62 4.02
CA LYS A 444 -15.45 18.45 4.71
C LYS A 444 -14.58 19.15 3.67
N VAL A 445 -14.67 20.47 3.59
CA VAL A 445 -14.01 21.26 2.55
C VAL A 445 -12.88 22.08 3.16
N GLY A 446 -11.67 21.89 2.62
CA GLY A 446 -10.51 22.73 2.86
C GLY A 446 -10.33 23.79 1.77
N THR A 447 -9.57 24.84 2.06
CA THR A 447 -9.20 25.86 1.07
C THR A 447 -7.73 26.22 1.22
N VAL A 448 -7.02 26.31 0.08
CA VAL A 448 -5.63 26.74 0.01
C VAL A 448 -5.56 27.95 -0.92
N LYS A 449 -4.84 28.98 -0.52
CA LYS A 449 -4.53 30.13 -1.37
C LYS A 449 -3.03 30.29 -1.50
N HIS A 450 -2.53 30.20 -2.72
CA HIS A 450 -1.14 30.50 -3.07
C HIS A 450 -0.99 31.95 -3.55
N THR A 451 0.00 32.66 -3.02
CA THR A 451 0.35 34.01 -3.42
C THR A 451 1.86 34.19 -3.42
N SER A 452 2.39 34.83 -4.43
CA SER A 452 3.80 35.25 -4.51
C SER A 452 4.10 36.54 -3.75
N LYS A 453 3.08 37.18 -3.15
CA LYS A 453 3.22 38.39 -2.36
C LYS A 453 3.37 38.05 -0.91
N ASP A 454 4.29 38.74 -0.24
CA ASP A 454 4.41 38.66 1.22
C ASP A 454 3.11 39.12 1.89
N PHE A 455 2.71 38.44 2.93
CA PHE A 455 1.43 38.61 3.61
C PHE A 455 1.65 38.73 5.12
N GLU A 456 1.45 39.94 5.65
CA GLU A 456 1.41 40.13 7.11
C GLU A 456 0.07 39.64 7.65
N ASP A 457 0.07 38.53 8.37
CA ASP A 457 -1.09 37.90 8.98
C ASP A 457 -1.15 38.04 10.49
N ASP A 458 -0.23 38.81 11.09
CA ASP A 458 -0.15 39.05 12.53
C ASP A 458 -0.11 40.53 12.89
N VAL A 459 -0.53 40.82 14.11
CA VAL A 459 -0.45 42.18 14.65
C VAL A 459 0.95 42.39 15.26
N PRO A 460 1.77 43.32 14.73
CA PRO A 460 3.07 43.61 15.29
C PRO A 460 3.01 43.87 16.81
N GLY A 461 3.91 43.21 17.58
CA GLY A 461 4.02 43.39 19.02
C GLY A 461 3.15 42.46 19.88
N LYS A 462 2.22 41.67 19.29
CA LYS A 462 1.50 40.60 19.97
C LYS A 462 2.41 39.41 20.27
N ASP A 463 2.02 38.56 21.23
CA ASP A 463 2.85 37.44 21.69
C ASP A 463 3.16 36.45 20.54
N SER A 464 2.18 36.15 19.68
CA SER A 464 2.38 35.32 18.48
C SER A 464 3.42 35.90 17.52
N HIS A 465 3.40 37.21 17.26
CA HIS A 465 4.39 37.90 16.48
C HIS A 465 5.79 37.87 17.13
N ARG A 466 5.85 38.02 18.45
CA ARG A 466 7.12 37.97 19.19
C ARG A 466 7.74 36.58 19.18
N HIS A 467 6.92 35.50 19.27
CA HIS A 467 7.40 34.14 19.14
C HIS A 467 8.00 33.90 17.74
N ALA A 468 7.32 34.34 16.70
CA ALA A 468 7.83 34.26 15.32
C ALA A 468 9.14 35.01 15.16
N ALA A 469 9.19 36.27 15.60
CA ALA A 469 10.38 37.14 15.50
C ALA A 469 11.58 36.61 16.33
N SER A 470 11.35 35.74 17.31
CA SER A 470 12.42 35.11 18.10
C SER A 470 13.09 33.91 17.38
N GLY A 471 12.67 33.55 16.15
CA GLY A 471 13.25 32.47 15.37
C GLY A 471 12.56 31.12 15.56
N ALA A 472 11.34 31.08 16.09
CA ALA A 472 10.55 29.85 16.17
C ALA A 472 10.24 29.33 14.75
N SER A 473 10.49 28.05 14.49
CA SER A 473 10.14 27.39 13.22
C SER A 473 8.63 27.21 13.05
N VAL A 474 7.89 27.11 14.16
CA VAL A 474 6.42 27.02 14.19
C VAL A 474 5.91 27.84 15.36
N SER A 475 4.87 28.64 15.14
CA SER A 475 4.12 29.33 16.20
C SER A 475 2.65 28.96 16.09
N ALA A 476 2.03 28.54 17.20
CA ALA A 476 0.62 28.20 17.23
C ALA A 476 -0.15 29.04 18.25
N PHE A 477 -1.37 29.41 17.86
CA PHE A 477 -2.33 30.10 18.72
C PHE A 477 -3.59 29.23 18.84
N VAL A 478 -3.95 28.87 20.04
CA VAL A 478 -5.05 27.94 20.33
C VAL A 478 -6.13 28.65 21.14
N THR A 479 -7.38 28.55 20.68
CA THR A 479 -8.58 28.97 21.41
C THR A 479 -9.54 27.80 21.53
N PRO A 480 -10.60 27.86 22.35
CA PRO A 480 -11.61 26.80 22.43
C PRO A 480 -12.27 26.44 21.11
N GLU A 481 -12.30 27.36 20.14
CA GLU A 481 -13.02 27.20 18.87
C GLU A 481 -12.07 27.12 17.66
N ARG A 482 -10.78 27.46 17.81
CA ARG A 482 -9.87 27.59 16.67
C ARG A 482 -8.41 27.39 17.06
N THR A 483 -7.71 26.63 16.22
CA THR A 483 -6.23 26.60 16.23
C THR A 483 -5.71 27.27 14.97
N THR A 484 -4.73 28.17 15.12
CA THR A 484 -3.99 28.77 14.03
C THR A 484 -2.51 28.44 14.22
N ALA A 485 -1.89 27.79 13.22
CA ALA A 485 -0.46 27.50 13.24
C ALA A 485 0.22 28.18 12.06
N ARG A 486 1.42 28.70 12.27
CA ARG A 486 2.28 29.31 11.25
C ARG A 486 3.61 28.61 11.23
N ARG A 487 4.06 28.23 10.05
CA ARG A 487 5.40 27.71 9.82
C ARG A 487 6.23 28.72 9.07
N PHE A 488 7.48 28.84 9.49
CA PHE A 488 8.46 29.74 8.90
C PHE A 488 9.55 28.88 8.25
N GLY A 489 9.82 29.13 6.96
CA GLY A 489 10.76 28.34 6.18
C GLY A 489 10.52 28.49 4.68
N PRO A 490 11.10 27.63 3.85
CA PRO A 490 10.83 27.61 2.42
C PRO A 490 9.35 27.34 2.13
N GLU A 491 8.91 27.67 0.92
CA GLU A 491 7.55 27.38 0.45
C GLU A 491 7.28 25.88 0.53
N ALA A 492 6.16 25.51 1.16
CA ALA A 492 5.74 24.11 1.27
C ALA A 492 5.18 23.64 -0.08
N GLU A 493 5.56 22.44 -0.49
CA GLU A 493 4.93 21.76 -1.61
C GLU A 493 3.45 21.50 -1.30
N LEU A 494 2.59 21.65 -2.32
CA LEU A 494 1.14 21.49 -2.12
C LEU A 494 0.78 20.10 -1.65
N GLU A 495 1.42 19.06 -2.16
CA GLU A 495 1.22 17.67 -1.74
C GLU A 495 1.48 17.50 -0.23
N GLU A 496 2.59 18.01 0.26
CA GLU A 496 2.93 17.98 1.69
C GLU A 496 1.90 18.73 2.53
N LEU A 497 1.43 19.88 2.04
CA LEU A 497 0.42 20.68 2.70
C LEU A 497 -0.93 19.93 2.77
N LEU A 498 -1.36 19.29 1.67
CA LEU A 498 -2.60 18.50 1.61
C LEU A 498 -2.56 17.31 2.58
N GLU A 499 -1.45 16.60 2.64
CA GLU A 499 -1.28 15.46 3.54
C GLU A 499 -1.24 15.86 5.01
N ARG A 500 -0.58 16.96 5.34
CA ARG A 500 -0.35 17.37 6.73
C ARG A 500 -1.50 18.14 7.35
N GLU A 501 -2.10 19.07 6.59
CA GLU A 501 -3.08 20.03 7.14
C GLU A 501 -4.52 19.73 6.71
N PHE A 502 -4.71 18.92 5.65
CA PHE A 502 -6.04 18.66 5.07
C PHE A 502 -6.40 17.18 5.00
N SER A 503 -5.67 16.31 5.70
CA SER A 503 -5.88 14.85 5.70
C SER A 503 -7.29 14.42 6.12
N ASP A 504 -8.01 15.24 6.87
CA ASP A 504 -9.39 15.01 7.30
C ASP A 504 -10.44 15.67 6.39
N CYS A 505 -10.01 16.36 5.31
CA CYS A 505 -10.90 16.96 4.33
C CYS A 505 -11.24 15.97 3.21
N ASP A 506 -12.46 16.06 2.69
CA ASP A 506 -12.87 15.32 1.49
C ASP A 506 -12.40 16.00 0.21
N LEU A 507 -12.40 17.32 0.20
CA LEU A 507 -12.09 18.16 -0.95
C LEU A 507 -11.36 19.41 -0.51
N VAL A 508 -10.32 19.79 -1.27
CA VAL A 508 -9.61 21.06 -1.10
C VAL A 508 -9.76 21.91 -2.36
N LEU A 509 -10.29 23.11 -2.20
CA LEU A 509 -10.36 24.12 -3.26
C LEU A 509 -9.07 24.94 -3.22
N VAL A 510 -8.29 24.87 -4.29
CA VAL A 510 -6.97 25.49 -4.36
C VAL A 510 -7.02 26.75 -5.23
N GLU A 511 -6.78 27.92 -4.66
CA GLU A 511 -6.65 29.16 -5.41
C GLU A 511 -5.18 29.40 -5.77
N GLY A 512 -4.84 29.32 -7.05
CA GLY A 512 -3.48 29.49 -7.54
C GLY A 512 -2.82 28.21 -8.04
N PHE A 513 -1.52 28.03 -7.79
CA PHE A 513 -0.74 26.85 -8.21
C PHE A 513 -0.92 26.47 -9.69
N LYS A 514 -0.81 27.46 -10.60
CA LYS A 514 -1.10 27.31 -12.05
C LYS A 514 -0.25 26.23 -12.74
N ALA A 515 0.97 26.00 -12.25
CA ALA A 515 1.94 25.08 -12.84
C ALA A 515 1.71 23.61 -12.41
N LEU A 516 0.99 23.37 -11.30
CA LEU A 516 0.82 22.00 -10.77
C LEU A 516 -0.16 21.18 -11.63
N PRO A 517 -0.01 19.85 -11.69
CA PRO A 517 -0.84 18.95 -12.50
C PRO A 517 -2.18 18.61 -11.82
N LEU A 518 -2.85 19.59 -11.25
CA LEU A 518 -4.19 19.42 -10.67
C LEU A 518 -5.29 19.56 -11.73
N PRO A 519 -6.48 18.99 -11.51
CA PRO A 519 -7.69 19.38 -12.24
C PRO A 519 -7.92 20.89 -12.08
N LYS A 520 -8.03 21.64 -13.20
CA LYS A 520 -8.10 23.10 -13.18
C LYS A 520 -9.42 23.61 -13.72
N ILE A 521 -9.98 24.59 -13.01
CA ILE A 521 -11.09 25.44 -13.49
C ILE A 521 -10.52 26.84 -13.72
N GLU A 522 -10.56 27.31 -14.95
CA GLU A 522 -10.19 28.69 -15.27
C GLU A 522 -11.32 29.64 -14.87
N VAL A 523 -10.98 30.66 -14.09
CA VAL A 523 -11.91 31.73 -13.70
C VAL A 523 -11.51 33.01 -14.43
N THR A 524 -12.38 33.53 -15.28
CA THR A 524 -12.08 34.72 -16.09
C THR A 524 -13.26 35.66 -16.15
N ARG A 525 -12.99 36.97 -16.21
CA ARG A 525 -13.96 38.04 -16.41
C ARG A 525 -13.60 38.86 -17.64
N GLU A 526 -14.57 39.55 -18.22
CA GLU A 526 -14.39 40.34 -19.42
C GLU A 526 -13.26 41.37 -19.31
N ARG A 527 -13.08 41.94 -18.12
CA ARG A 527 -12.06 42.96 -17.84
C ARG A 527 -10.76 42.43 -17.25
N ALA A 528 -10.66 41.11 -16.97
CA ALA A 528 -9.48 40.51 -16.37
C ALA A 528 -8.45 40.06 -17.43
N SER A 529 -7.16 40.10 -17.09
CA SER A 529 -6.12 39.53 -17.93
C SER A 529 -6.31 38.02 -18.01
N ARG A 530 -6.11 37.44 -19.22
CA ARG A 530 -6.25 35.98 -19.46
C ARG A 530 -4.87 35.40 -19.80
N PRO A 531 -4.12 34.94 -18.81
CA PRO A 531 -2.89 34.22 -19.07
C PRO A 531 -3.20 32.85 -19.71
N ARG A 532 -2.32 32.38 -20.59
CA ARG A 532 -2.42 30.99 -21.10
C ARG A 532 -2.09 30.03 -19.98
N ILE A 533 -3.03 29.15 -19.62
CA ILE A 533 -2.88 28.14 -18.57
C ILE A 533 -3.12 26.76 -19.18
N GLU A 534 -2.17 25.86 -18.99
CA GLU A 534 -2.26 24.50 -19.50
C GLU A 534 -3.05 23.60 -18.54
N GLY A 535 -3.74 22.58 -19.10
CA GLY A 535 -4.46 21.58 -18.32
C GLY A 535 -5.78 22.10 -17.70
N VAL A 536 -6.38 23.15 -18.24
CA VAL A 536 -7.73 23.59 -17.87
C VAL A 536 -8.75 22.59 -18.38
N LEU A 537 -9.66 22.15 -17.49
CA LEU A 537 -10.69 21.15 -17.78
C LEU A 537 -12.11 21.73 -17.80
N ALA A 538 -12.30 22.90 -17.21
CA ALA A 538 -13.56 23.66 -17.24
C ALA A 538 -13.30 25.15 -17.02
N ARG A 539 -14.31 25.96 -17.28
CA ARG A 539 -14.23 27.42 -17.14
C ARG A 539 -15.44 28.00 -16.42
N VAL A 540 -15.20 29.04 -15.62
CA VAL A 540 -16.24 29.94 -15.11
C VAL A 540 -15.99 31.34 -15.68
N SER A 541 -16.93 31.88 -16.46
CA SER A 541 -16.73 33.07 -17.25
C SER A 541 -18.02 33.89 -17.42
N ASP A 542 -17.89 35.20 -17.53
CA ASP A 542 -18.93 36.10 -18.05
C ASP A 542 -18.80 36.32 -19.57
N ARG A 543 -17.84 35.64 -20.23
CA ARG A 543 -17.63 35.67 -21.69
C ARG A 543 -18.28 34.45 -22.35
N PRO A 544 -18.68 34.54 -23.63
CA PRO A 544 -19.08 33.37 -24.40
C PRO A 544 -17.97 32.30 -24.44
N ALA A 545 -18.38 31.04 -24.57
CA ALA A 545 -17.43 29.95 -24.81
C ALA A 545 -16.73 30.16 -26.16
N GLU A 546 -15.40 30.04 -26.15
CA GLU A 546 -14.55 30.21 -27.35
C GLU A 546 -13.99 28.86 -27.85
N ASP A 547 -14.23 27.79 -27.08
CA ASP A 547 -13.74 26.44 -27.31
C ASP A 547 -14.76 25.42 -26.74
N ASP A 548 -14.48 24.11 -26.87
CA ASP A 548 -15.35 23.02 -26.41
C ASP A 548 -15.26 22.73 -24.91
N LEU A 549 -14.58 23.55 -24.11
CA LEU A 549 -14.50 23.36 -22.66
C LEU A 549 -15.84 23.67 -21.99
N PRO A 550 -16.27 22.82 -21.02
CA PRO A 550 -17.42 23.14 -20.18
C PRO A 550 -17.27 24.54 -19.56
N THR A 551 -18.16 25.44 -19.92
CA THR A 551 -18.11 26.85 -19.50
C THR A 551 -19.42 27.20 -18.78
N HIS A 552 -19.31 27.71 -17.55
CA HIS A 552 -20.43 28.10 -16.68
C HIS A 552 -20.39 29.61 -16.43
N ALA A 553 -21.56 30.24 -16.28
CA ALA A 553 -21.63 31.59 -15.77
C ALA A 553 -21.40 31.63 -14.24
N PHE A 554 -21.00 32.76 -13.68
CA PHE A 554 -20.76 32.90 -12.23
C PHE A 554 -22.02 32.62 -11.38
N GLY A 555 -23.21 32.75 -11.96
CA GLY A 555 -24.48 32.47 -11.29
C GLY A 555 -24.88 30.99 -11.27
N ASP A 556 -24.27 30.17 -12.10
CA ASP A 556 -24.60 28.74 -12.27
C ASP A 556 -23.91 27.88 -11.18
N VAL A 557 -24.13 28.27 -9.92
CA VAL A 557 -23.41 27.68 -8.78
C VAL A 557 -23.63 26.18 -8.68
N HIS A 558 -24.83 25.68 -8.99
CA HIS A 558 -25.13 24.26 -8.96
C HIS A 558 -24.28 23.48 -9.98
N GLU A 559 -24.24 23.92 -11.22
CA GLU A 559 -23.49 23.32 -12.33
C GLU A 559 -21.97 23.37 -12.08
N ILE A 560 -21.51 24.48 -11.48
CA ILE A 560 -20.10 24.62 -11.07
C ILE A 560 -19.77 23.59 -9.97
N VAL A 561 -20.63 23.39 -8.98
CA VAL A 561 -20.45 22.40 -7.92
C VAL A 561 -20.39 20.99 -8.52
N GLU A 562 -21.31 20.62 -9.42
CA GLU A 562 -21.28 19.31 -10.07
C GLU A 562 -19.98 19.11 -10.90
N THR A 563 -19.51 20.16 -11.55
CA THR A 563 -18.23 20.13 -12.27
C THR A 563 -17.05 19.94 -11.32
N VAL A 564 -17.04 20.63 -10.17
CA VAL A 564 -16.02 20.45 -9.12
C VAL A 564 -16.01 19.02 -8.61
N LEU A 565 -17.19 18.46 -8.29
CA LEU A 565 -17.32 17.10 -7.78
C LEU A 565 -16.82 16.05 -8.80
N ARG A 566 -17.18 16.21 -10.06
CA ARG A 566 -16.72 15.35 -11.15
C ARG A 566 -15.21 15.43 -11.32
N LEU A 567 -14.63 16.62 -11.34
CA LEU A 567 -13.18 16.81 -11.45
C LEU A 567 -12.42 16.29 -10.23
N ALA A 568 -13.06 16.28 -9.08
CA ALA A 568 -12.54 15.72 -7.84
C ALA A 568 -12.72 14.19 -7.74
N GLY A 569 -13.47 13.56 -8.67
CA GLY A 569 -13.85 12.14 -8.56
C GLY A 569 -14.82 11.86 -7.40
N LEU A 570 -15.65 12.83 -7.03
CA LEU A 570 -16.61 12.77 -5.92
C LEU A 570 -18.08 12.85 -6.41
N ASP A 571 -18.32 12.58 -7.68
CA ASP A 571 -19.66 12.49 -8.25
C ASP A 571 -20.38 11.20 -7.78
N ARG A 572 -21.71 11.23 -7.72
CA ARG A 572 -22.56 10.15 -7.15
C ARG A 572 -22.43 8.79 -7.82
N THR A 573 -21.66 8.65 -8.90
CA THR A 573 -21.35 7.38 -9.55
C THR A 573 -20.12 6.69 -8.93
N SER A 574 -19.42 7.37 -8.01
CA SER A 574 -18.21 6.88 -7.32
C SER A 574 -18.36 6.78 -5.79
N LEU A 575 -19.56 7.03 -5.24
CA LEU A 575 -19.88 6.86 -3.80
C LEU A 575 -20.77 5.64 -3.57
#